data_ec2565b6596f02698123b32221bb81af
#
_entry.id   ec2565b6596f02698123b32221bb81af
#
_cell.length_a   1.000
_cell.length_b   1.000
_cell.length_c   1.000
_cell.angle_alpha   90.00
_cell.angle_beta   90.00
_cell.angle_gamma   90.00
#
_symmetry.space_group_name_H-M   'P 1'
#
loop_
_entity.id
_entity.type
_entity.pdbx_description
1 polymer ?
#
loop_
_entity_poly.entity_id
_entity_poly.type
_entity_poly.pdbx_seq_one_letter_code
_entity_poly.pdbx_strand_id
1 'polypeptide(L)'
;KQKDLDVVDKVIGEIDVRTKQVLIEAFIVEASSDFERALGTRLGGYYQKAGQVAGGVAGSSSTGSKAGSADLGLAAGLGSAKDTLTNFPAAGATSGIGLLKRTTTGVLKLEITALESMGLGKTISNPKVFTLDNQVATVTQGQQIAYSGTSEGGGTTTAFKDAALILQVTPSIIGDGNVLLDIKVNNDSPDTSSTADEPPINKMEIITKLLVADGDIVVIGGIKKNQVSDSKNQ
;
A
#
# COMPACT_ATOMS: atom_id res chain seq x y z
N LYS A 1 -25.72 41.35 -55.18
CA LYS A 1 -26.60 41.10 -54.04
C LYS A 1 -26.92 39.62 -53.85
N GLN A 2 -27.31 38.88 -54.93
CA GLN A 2 -27.65 37.42 -54.78
C GLN A 2 -26.38 36.55 -54.65
N LYS A 3 -25.34 36.86 -55.43
CA LYS A 3 -24.02 36.19 -55.28
C LYS A 3 -23.35 36.40 -53.95
N ASP A 4 -23.60 37.54 -53.30
CA ASP A 4 -23.02 37.86 -51.97
C ASP A 4 -23.73 37.04 -50.89
N LEU A 5 -25.04 36.77 -51.03
CA LEU A 5 -25.81 35.89 -50.14
C LEU A 5 -25.37 34.44 -50.26
N ASP A 6 -25.13 33.93 -51.49
CA ASP A 6 -24.65 32.58 -51.73
C ASP A 6 -23.25 32.34 -51.13
N VAL A 7 -22.39 33.37 -51.16
CA VAL A 7 -21.08 33.31 -50.49
C VAL A 7 -21.21 33.27 -48.98
N VAL A 8 -22.11 34.08 -48.41
CA VAL A 8 -22.37 34.12 -46.99
C VAL A 8 -22.95 32.79 -46.47
N ASP A 9 -23.92 32.24 -47.20
CA ASP A 9 -24.51 30.94 -46.89
C ASP A 9 -23.47 29.82 -46.92
N LYS A 10 -22.56 29.80 -47.87
CA LYS A 10 -21.47 28.85 -47.97
C LYS A 10 -20.50 28.97 -46.78
N VAL A 11 -20.15 30.21 -46.42
CA VAL A 11 -19.27 30.49 -45.25
C VAL A 11 -19.95 30.09 -43.94
N ILE A 12 -21.23 30.36 -43.79
CA ILE A 12 -21.99 29.92 -42.61
C ILE A 12 -22.03 28.39 -42.52
N GLY A 13 -22.25 27.69 -43.62
CA GLY A 13 -22.24 26.21 -43.63
C GLY A 13 -20.87 25.61 -43.32
N GLU A 14 -19.76 26.33 -43.60
CA GLU A 14 -18.42 25.88 -43.22
C GLU A 14 -18.08 26.17 -41.73
N ILE A 15 -18.68 27.21 -41.13
CA ILE A 15 -18.43 27.64 -39.76
C ILE A 15 -19.38 26.96 -38.79
N ASP A 16 -20.64 26.70 -39.16
CA ASP A 16 -21.65 26.05 -38.31
C ASP A 16 -21.46 24.53 -38.27
N VAL A 17 -20.32 24.12 -37.76
CA VAL A 17 -20.02 22.70 -37.53
C VAL A 17 -20.28 22.37 -36.06
N ARG A 18 -21.06 21.30 -35.81
CA ARG A 18 -21.30 20.84 -34.44
C ARG A 18 -19.99 20.47 -33.77
N THR A 19 -19.78 20.97 -32.55
CA THR A 19 -18.62 20.61 -31.72
C THR A 19 -18.61 19.11 -31.46
N LYS A 20 -17.51 18.47 -31.79
CA LYS A 20 -17.32 17.03 -31.55
C LYS A 20 -17.13 16.75 -30.07
N GLN A 21 -17.58 15.59 -29.61
CA GLN A 21 -17.42 15.12 -28.26
C GLN A 21 -16.44 13.95 -28.22
N VAL A 22 -15.68 13.86 -27.16
CA VAL A 22 -14.70 12.78 -26.92
C VAL A 22 -15.03 12.08 -25.61
N LEU A 23 -15.09 10.75 -25.64
CA LEU A 23 -15.09 9.92 -24.44
C LEU A 23 -13.64 9.52 -24.15
N ILE A 24 -13.19 9.82 -22.96
CA ILE A 24 -11.85 9.45 -22.47
C ILE A 24 -12.02 8.44 -21.33
N GLU A 25 -11.36 7.29 -21.48
CA GLU A 25 -11.28 6.25 -20.45
C GLU A 25 -9.83 6.07 -20.03
N ALA A 26 -9.57 6.05 -18.73
CA ALA A 26 -8.26 5.73 -18.20
C ALA A 26 -8.31 4.45 -17.37
N PHE A 27 -7.27 3.63 -17.46
CA PHE A 27 -7.11 2.43 -16.65
C PHE A 27 -5.88 2.58 -15.76
N ILE A 28 -6.10 2.59 -14.46
CA ILE A 28 -5.05 2.67 -13.46
C ILE A 28 -5.02 1.32 -12.75
N VAL A 29 -3.89 0.62 -12.86
CA VAL A 29 -3.68 -0.67 -12.23
C VAL A 29 -2.58 -0.54 -11.20
N GLU A 30 -2.91 -0.81 -9.96
CA GLU A 30 -1.98 -0.87 -8.84
C GLU A 30 -1.90 -2.31 -8.36
N ALA A 31 -0.68 -2.87 -8.33
CA ALA A 31 -0.44 -4.20 -7.83
C ALA A 31 0.62 -4.15 -6.73
N SER A 32 0.29 -4.71 -5.57
CA SER A 32 1.21 -4.90 -4.45
C SER A 32 1.47 -6.37 -4.23
N SER A 33 2.69 -6.69 -3.83
CA SER A 33 3.06 -8.03 -3.39
C SER A 33 3.93 -7.91 -2.14
N ASP A 34 3.44 -8.45 -1.04
CA ASP A 34 4.15 -8.48 0.23
C ASP A 34 4.57 -9.91 0.51
N PHE A 35 5.86 -10.11 0.75
CA PHE A 35 6.42 -11.40 1.11
C PHE A 35 7.23 -11.26 2.39
N GLU A 36 6.86 -12.04 3.41
CA GLU A 36 7.56 -12.08 4.68
C GLU A 36 7.93 -13.53 5.00
N ARG A 37 9.18 -13.74 5.39
CA ARG A 37 9.68 -15.03 5.86
C ARG A 37 10.55 -14.83 7.08
N ALA A 38 10.21 -15.53 8.16
CA ALA A 38 10.99 -15.51 9.38
C ALA A 38 11.22 -16.91 9.92
N LEU A 39 12.42 -17.16 10.41
CA LEU A 39 12.79 -18.39 11.10
C LEU A 39 13.37 -18.04 12.45
N GLY A 40 12.86 -18.68 13.49
CA GLY A 40 13.33 -18.45 14.85
C GLY A 40 13.67 -19.75 15.56
N THR A 41 14.59 -19.65 16.52
CA THR A 41 15.00 -20.78 17.36
C THR A 41 15.01 -20.36 18.81
N ARG A 42 14.55 -21.24 19.68
CA ARG A 42 14.69 -21.12 21.13
C ARG A 42 15.32 -22.36 21.70
N LEU A 43 16.35 -22.19 22.48
CA LEU A 43 16.97 -23.27 23.24
C LEU A 43 16.91 -22.92 24.74
N GLY A 44 16.30 -23.78 25.52
CA GLY A 44 16.18 -23.63 26.96
C GLY A 44 16.62 -24.90 27.66
N GLY A 45 17.14 -24.76 28.86
CA GLY A 45 17.50 -25.91 29.69
C GLY A 45 17.81 -25.53 31.12
N TYR A 46 17.48 -26.46 32.00
CA TYR A 46 17.88 -26.33 33.39
C TYR A 46 18.35 -27.66 33.92
N TYR A 47 19.33 -27.60 34.80
CA TYR A 47 19.91 -28.76 35.44
C TYR A 47 19.96 -28.57 36.97
N GLN A 48 19.51 -29.56 37.74
CA GLN A 48 19.53 -29.52 39.17
C GLN A 48 20.18 -30.77 39.73
N LYS A 49 21.23 -30.60 40.54
CA LYS A 49 21.90 -31.68 41.25
C LYS A 49 22.29 -31.24 42.67
N ALA A 50 21.86 -31.98 43.66
CA ALA A 50 22.25 -31.78 45.06
C ALA A 50 22.11 -30.35 45.57
N GLY A 51 20.99 -29.67 45.29
CA GLY A 51 20.74 -28.28 45.76
C GLY A 51 21.38 -27.17 44.91
N GLN A 52 22.14 -27.54 43.89
CA GLN A 52 22.67 -26.59 42.93
C GLN A 52 21.79 -26.56 41.68
N VAL A 53 21.39 -25.40 41.27
CA VAL A 53 20.63 -25.13 40.04
C VAL A 53 21.54 -24.43 39.04
N ALA A 54 21.82 -25.07 37.92
CA ALA A 54 22.48 -24.47 36.79
C ALA A 54 21.49 -24.35 35.66
N GLY A 55 21.05 -23.16 35.35
CA GLY A 55 20.19 -22.82 34.22
C GLY A 55 20.84 -21.74 33.40
N GLY A 56 20.74 -21.85 32.10
CA GLY A 56 21.14 -20.76 31.21
C GLY A 56 20.04 -19.71 31.15
N VAL A 57 20.32 -18.50 31.56
CA VAL A 57 19.42 -17.35 31.46
C VAL A 57 19.87 -16.50 30.30
N ALA A 58 19.25 -16.61 29.18
CA ALA A 58 19.40 -15.61 28.13
C ALA A 58 18.25 -14.60 28.25
N GLY A 59 18.63 -13.38 28.58
CA GLY A 59 17.88 -12.13 28.47
C GLY A 59 16.36 -12.20 28.62
N SER A 60 15.90 -12.07 29.84
CA SER A 60 14.50 -11.76 30.13
C SER A 60 14.20 -10.31 29.70
N SER A 61 13.63 -10.09 28.57
CA SER A 61 12.76 -8.92 28.42
C SER A 61 11.34 -9.33 28.76
N SER A 62 11.04 -9.30 30.03
CA SER A 62 9.67 -9.34 30.50
C SER A 62 9.03 -7.98 30.28
N THR A 63 8.61 -7.68 29.08
CA THR A 63 7.66 -6.60 28.88
C THR A 63 6.59 -7.14 27.96
N GLY A 64 5.39 -7.26 28.52
CA GLY A 64 4.23 -7.87 27.95
C GLY A 64 3.97 -7.44 26.51
N SER A 65 4.41 -8.26 25.61
CA SER A 65 3.91 -8.22 24.25
C SER A 65 3.01 -9.41 24.03
N LYS A 66 1.76 -9.12 24.09
CA LYS A 66 0.70 -9.92 23.49
C LYS A 66 0.89 -9.87 21.97
N ALA A 67 1.76 -10.60 21.41
CA ALA A 67 1.79 -10.80 19.98
C ALA A 67 2.23 -12.21 19.72
N GLY A 68 1.27 -13.09 19.49
CA GLY A 68 1.31 -14.19 18.55
C GLY A 68 2.57 -15.04 18.48
N SER A 69 3.36 -15.19 19.56
CA SER A 69 4.28 -16.33 19.61
C SER A 69 3.42 -17.57 19.80
N ALA A 70 3.45 -18.47 18.83
CA ALA A 70 2.91 -19.79 19.02
C ALA A 70 3.65 -20.42 20.20
N ASP A 71 3.14 -20.20 21.40
CA ASP A 71 3.56 -20.95 22.57
C ASP A 71 2.96 -22.34 22.40
N LEU A 72 3.79 -23.28 21.99
CA LEU A 72 3.39 -24.66 21.74
C LEU A 72 2.89 -25.40 23.00
N GLY A 73 2.43 -24.69 24.02
CA GLY A 73 1.86 -25.26 25.24
C GLY A 73 2.85 -26.04 26.07
N LEU A 74 4.09 -26.16 25.63
CA LEU A 74 5.16 -26.90 26.34
C LEU A 74 5.68 -26.12 27.56
N ALA A 75 5.25 -24.86 27.72
CA ALA A 75 5.61 -24.02 28.87
C ALA A 75 4.72 -24.24 30.09
N ALA A 76 3.60 -24.94 29.96
CA ALA A 76 2.71 -25.23 31.09
C ALA A 76 3.31 -26.29 32.02
N GLY A 77 4.25 -25.89 32.84
CA GLY A 77 4.90 -26.76 33.83
C GLY A 77 6.40 -26.57 34.01
N LEU A 78 7.00 -25.79 33.15
CA LEU A 78 8.37 -25.33 33.29
C LEU A 78 8.27 -23.83 33.61
N GLY A 79 8.48 -23.47 34.89
CA GLY A 79 8.37 -22.09 35.34
C GLY A 79 8.86 -21.06 34.35
N SER A 80 8.43 -19.86 34.54
CA SER A 80 8.75 -18.59 33.89
C SER A 80 9.83 -18.62 32.79
N ALA A 81 9.66 -17.84 31.74
CA ALA A 81 10.57 -17.63 30.58
C ALA A 81 12.06 -17.34 30.90
N LYS A 82 12.46 -17.53 32.13
CA LYS A 82 13.82 -17.35 32.66
C LYS A 82 14.79 -18.48 32.28
N ASP A 83 14.30 -19.57 31.74
CA ASP A 83 15.09 -20.78 31.53
C ASP A 83 15.51 -20.99 30.07
N THR A 84 15.50 -19.96 29.25
CA THR A 84 15.96 -20.03 27.86
C THR A 84 17.43 -19.66 27.71
N LEU A 85 18.21 -20.54 27.10
CA LEU A 85 19.62 -20.31 26.75
C LEU A 85 19.76 -19.37 25.54
N THR A 86 18.88 -19.49 24.58
CA THR A 86 18.77 -18.61 23.43
C THR A 86 17.30 -18.33 23.14
N ASN A 87 16.95 -17.10 22.78
CA ASN A 87 15.59 -16.69 22.52
C ASN A 87 15.52 -15.80 21.28
N PHE A 88 15.52 -16.43 20.11
CA PHE A 88 15.37 -15.79 18.81
C PHE A 88 14.09 -16.27 18.12
N PRO A 89 12.89 -15.92 18.64
CA PRO A 89 11.65 -16.35 18.01
C PRO A 89 11.45 -15.61 16.68
N ALA A 90 10.85 -16.27 15.71
CA ALA A 90 10.31 -15.59 14.55
C ALA A 90 9.15 -14.70 14.99
N ALA A 91 9.20 -13.41 14.69
CA ALA A 91 8.09 -12.50 14.96
C ALA A 91 6.87 -12.95 14.15
N GLY A 92 5.69 -13.03 14.80
CA GLY A 92 4.46 -13.44 14.12
C GLY A 92 4.38 -14.90 13.68
N ALA A 93 5.27 -15.78 14.17
CA ALA A 93 5.30 -17.17 13.75
C ALA A 93 3.93 -17.87 13.90
N THR A 94 3.49 -18.49 12.82
CA THR A 94 2.23 -19.22 12.73
C THR A 94 2.40 -20.72 12.91
N SER A 95 3.65 -21.22 12.82
CA SER A 95 3.98 -22.62 12.97
C SER A 95 5.28 -22.84 13.72
N GLY A 96 5.43 -23.98 14.39
CA GLY A 96 6.66 -24.32 15.09
C GLY A 96 6.69 -25.78 15.51
N ILE A 97 7.89 -26.29 15.78
CA ILE A 97 8.15 -27.61 16.29
C ILE A 97 8.96 -27.45 17.57
N GLY A 98 8.49 -28.09 18.65
CA GLY A 98 9.17 -28.13 19.92
C GLY A 98 9.59 -29.55 20.31
N LEU A 99 10.81 -29.69 20.80
CA LEU A 99 11.33 -30.92 21.42
C LEU A 99 11.62 -30.66 22.89
N LEU A 100 11.07 -31.55 23.74
CA LEU A 100 11.28 -31.49 25.17
C LEU A 100 11.88 -32.80 25.64
N LYS A 101 13.06 -32.74 26.26
CA LYS A 101 13.66 -33.89 26.96
C LYS A 101 13.73 -33.57 28.45
N ARG A 102 13.04 -34.40 29.24
CA ARG A 102 13.04 -34.32 30.70
C ARG A 102 13.81 -35.49 31.28
N THR A 103 14.68 -35.21 32.20
CA THR A 103 15.41 -36.20 33.01
C THR A 103 15.13 -35.96 34.49
N THR A 104 15.55 -36.90 35.37
CA THR A 104 15.39 -36.73 36.84
C THR A 104 16.11 -35.48 37.38
N THR A 105 17.14 -35.01 36.68
CA THR A 105 18.01 -33.93 37.12
C THR A 105 17.97 -32.69 36.23
N GLY A 106 17.18 -32.68 35.13
CA GLY A 106 17.16 -31.54 34.25
C GLY A 106 16.13 -31.65 33.13
N VAL A 107 15.97 -30.52 32.46
CA VAL A 107 15.06 -30.36 31.32
C VAL A 107 15.82 -29.65 30.18
N LEU A 108 15.68 -30.14 28.97
CA LEU A 108 16.15 -29.51 27.76
C LEU A 108 14.96 -29.24 26.83
N LYS A 109 14.81 -28.03 26.40
CA LYS A 109 13.77 -27.58 25.46
C LYS A 109 14.44 -26.98 24.21
N LEU A 110 14.05 -27.46 23.05
CA LEU A 110 14.38 -26.87 21.74
C LEU A 110 13.08 -26.54 21.04
N GLU A 111 12.95 -25.33 20.57
CA GLU A 111 11.81 -24.85 19.80
C GLU A 111 12.30 -24.18 18.54
N ILE A 112 11.72 -24.52 17.40
CA ILE A 112 11.95 -23.91 16.10
C ILE A 112 10.61 -23.34 15.64
N THR A 113 10.57 -22.05 15.36
CA THR A 113 9.38 -21.35 14.89
C THR A 113 9.61 -20.82 13.49
N ALA A 114 8.58 -20.85 12.65
CA ALA A 114 8.65 -20.36 11.28
C ALA A 114 7.41 -19.53 10.95
N LEU A 115 7.63 -18.49 10.15
CA LEU A 115 6.61 -17.70 9.50
C LEU A 115 6.91 -17.63 8.01
N GLU A 116 5.89 -17.85 7.21
CA GLU A 116 5.89 -17.51 5.79
C GLU A 116 4.52 -16.88 5.47
N SER A 117 4.55 -15.67 4.98
CA SER A 117 3.36 -14.91 4.61
C SER A 117 3.54 -14.30 3.22
N MET A 118 2.53 -14.47 2.37
CA MET A 118 2.49 -13.86 1.04
C MET A 118 1.15 -13.14 0.88
N GLY A 119 1.22 -11.83 0.71
CA GLY A 119 0.08 -10.97 0.40
C GLY A 119 0.13 -10.51 -1.05
N LEU A 120 -0.94 -10.70 -1.79
CA LEU A 120 -1.10 -10.18 -3.15
C LEU A 120 -2.32 -9.27 -3.18
N GLY A 121 -2.11 -8.01 -3.54
CA GLY A 121 -3.17 -7.03 -3.72
C GLY A 121 -3.18 -6.51 -5.15
N LYS A 122 -4.37 -6.34 -5.73
CA LYS A 122 -4.55 -5.69 -7.03
C LYS A 122 -5.75 -4.76 -6.97
N THR A 123 -5.53 -3.49 -7.25
CA THR A 123 -6.58 -2.47 -7.37
C THR A 123 -6.63 -1.99 -8.81
N ILE A 124 -7.84 -1.89 -9.36
CA ILE A 124 -8.07 -1.38 -10.70
C ILE A 124 -9.07 -0.24 -10.60
N SER A 125 -8.68 0.93 -11.12
CA SER A 125 -9.54 2.11 -11.21
C SER A 125 -9.74 2.48 -12.68
N ASN A 126 -10.98 2.74 -13.08
CA ASN A 126 -11.33 3.07 -14.45
C ASN A 126 -12.22 4.33 -14.48
N PRO A 127 -11.64 5.53 -14.33
CA PRO A 127 -12.37 6.77 -14.50
C PRO A 127 -12.71 7.02 -15.98
N LYS A 128 -13.93 7.50 -16.22
CA LYS A 128 -14.44 7.84 -17.56
C LYS A 128 -15.00 9.25 -17.56
N VAL A 129 -14.74 9.99 -18.62
CA VAL A 129 -15.28 11.33 -18.75
C VAL A 129 -15.61 11.66 -20.21
N PHE A 130 -16.74 12.32 -20.40
CA PHE A 130 -17.15 12.94 -21.66
C PHE A 130 -16.83 14.42 -21.64
N THR A 131 -16.26 14.93 -22.72
CA THR A 131 -16.04 16.37 -22.90
C THR A 131 -16.10 16.78 -24.37
N LEU A 132 -16.24 18.10 -24.58
CA LEU A 132 -16.17 18.69 -25.91
C LEU A 132 -14.71 18.86 -26.34
N ASP A 133 -14.49 19.03 -27.65
CA ASP A 133 -13.19 19.40 -28.20
C ASP A 133 -12.66 20.68 -27.55
N ASN A 134 -11.38 20.68 -27.15
CA ASN A 134 -10.68 21.78 -26.46
C ASN A 134 -11.31 22.22 -25.13
N GLN A 135 -12.12 21.37 -24.48
CA GLN A 135 -12.69 21.63 -23.16
C GLN A 135 -12.05 20.73 -22.10
N VAL A 136 -11.63 21.35 -21.00
CA VAL A 136 -11.11 20.61 -19.85
C VAL A 136 -12.23 19.86 -19.15
N ALA A 137 -11.99 18.59 -18.83
CA ALA A 137 -12.87 17.80 -17.99
C ALA A 137 -12.09 17.23 -16.82
N THR A 138 -12.75 17.12 -15.67
CA THR A 138 -12.15 16.58 -14.45
C THR A 138 -13.09 15.60 -13.80
N VAL A 139 -12.57 14.42 -13.45
CA VAL A 139 -13.24 13.42 -12.63
C VAL A 139 -12.44 13.26 -11.36
N THR A 140 -13.11 13.35 -10.21
CA THR A 140 -12.52 13.17 -8.89
C THR A 140 -13.29 12.10 -8.14
N GLN A 141 -12.57 11.11 -7.60
CA GLN A 141 -13.12 10.06 -6.75
C GLN A 141 -12.19 9.82 -5.59
N GLY A 142 -12.68 9.92 -4.36
CA GLY A 142 -11.84 9.74 -3.18
C GLY A 142 -12.58 9.99 -1.88
N GLN A 143 -11.81 10.15 -0.81
CA GLN A 143 -12.29 10.45 0.53
C GLN A 143 -11.45 11.54 1.17
N GLN A 144 -12.06 12.25 2.10
CA GLN A 144 -11.37 13.19 2.98
C GLN A 144 -11.05 12.52 4.29
N ILE A 145 -9.80 12.66 4.74
CA ILE A 145 -9.32 12.11 6.00
C ILE A 145 -9.24 13.25 7.00
N ALA A 146 -9.97 13.09 8.10
CA ALA A 146 -9.91 14.03 9.21
C ALA A 146 -8.67 13.73 10.07
N TYR A 147 -7.94 14.76 10.46
CA TYR A 147 -6.84 14.66 11.42
C TYR A 147 -6.91 15.80 12.45
N SER A 148 -6.35 15.53 13.61
CA SER A 148 -6.36 16.48 14.73
C SER A 148 -5.12 17.38 14.68
N GLY A 149 -5.32 18.68 14.48
CA GLY A 149 -4.29 19.70 14.60
C GLY A 149 -4.33 20.40 15.95
N THR A 150 -3.17 20.77 16.48
CA THR A 150 -3.09 21.59 17.68
C THR A 150 -3.10 23.06 17.29
N SER A 151 -4.05 23.82 17.83
CA SER A 151 -4.09 25.28 17.65
C SER A 151 -3.14 25.98 18.62
N GLU A 152 -2.59 27.17 18.27
CA GLU A 152 -1.71 27.97 19.11
C GLU A 152 -2.30 28.36 20.49
N GLY A 153 -3.60 28.15 20.70
CA GLY A 153 -4.30 28.37 21.97
C GLY A 153 -4.55 27.12 22.80
N GLY A 154 -3.97 25.96 22.46
CA GLY A 154 -4.14 24.70 23.19
C GLY A 154 -5.46 23.98 22.91
N GLY A 155 -6.23 24.42 21.92
CA GLY A 155 -7.45 23.75 21.45
C GLY A 155 -7.16 22.72 20.34
N THR A 156 -7.94 21.64 20.28
CA THR A 156 -7.88 20.67 19.20
C THR A 156 -8.72 21.19 18.03
N THR A 157 -8.09 21.31 16.84
CA THR A 157 -8.79 21.68 15.60
C THR A 157 -8.80 20.46 14.67
N THR A 158 -9.94 20.16 14.05
CA THR A 158 -10.03 19.12 13.05
C THR A 158 -9.73 19.73 11.68
N ALA A 159 -8.71 19.22 11.00
CA ALA A 159 -8.41 19.52 9.62
C ALA A 159 -8.70 18.31 8.73
N PHE A 160 -8.87 18.55 7.44
CA PHE A 160 -9.17 17.51 6.45
C PHE A 160 -8.09 17.47 5.38
N LYS A 161 -7.76 16.28 4.93
CA LYS A 161 -6.79 16.03 3.88
C LYS A 161 -7.40 15.13 2.82
N ASP A 162 -7.32 15.52 1.55
CA ASP A 162 -7.88 14.77 0.45
C ASP A 162 -6.98 13.59 0.07
N ALA A 163 -7.58 12.42 -0.05
CA ALA A 163 -6.99 11.25 -0.65
C ALA A 163 -7.90 10.82 -1.80
N ALA A 164 -7.51 11.18 -3.02
CA ALA A 164 -8.39 11.04 -4.17
C ALA A 164 -7.64 10.69 -5.45
N LEU A 165 -8.33 9.93 -6.30
CA LEU A 165 -8.01 9.79 -7.70
C LEU A 165 -8.61 10.95 -8.46
N ILE A 166 -7.78 11.73 -9.16
CA ILE A 166 -8.18 12.86 -9.99
C ILE A 166 -7.66 12.63 -11.40
N LEU A 167 -8.56 12.58 -12.36
CA LEU A 167 -8.25 12.61 -13.78
C LEU A 167 -8.69 13.96 -14.34
N GLN A 168 -7.76 14.75 -14.82
CA GLN A 168 -8.02 15.96 -15.59
C GLN A 168 -7.51 15.76 -17.02
N VAL A 169 -8.33 16.05 -18.01
CA VAL A 169 -7.98 15.86 -19.40
C VAL A 169 -8.56 16.96 -20.27
N THR A 170 -7.76 17.38 -21.24
CA THR A 170 -8.19 18.30 -22.29
C THR A 170 -7.90 17.65 -23.64
N PRO A 171 -8.94 17.19 -24.37
CA PRO A 171 -8.76 16.66 -25.72
C PRO A 171 -8.69 17.77 -26.74
N SER A 172 -7.91 17.58 -27.81
CA SER A 172 -7.89 18.41 -29.00
C SER A 172 -7.92 17.51 -30.23
N ILE A 173 -8.98 17.59 -31.01
CA ILE A 173 -9.15 16.76 -32.20
C ILE A 173 -8.32 17.33 -33.34
N ILE A 174 -7.30 16.57 -33.76
CA ILE A 174 -6.43 16.92 -34.89
C ILE A 174 -6.82 16.07 -36.05
N GLY A 175 -7.67 16.45 -36.94
CA GLY A 175 -8.06 15.72 -38.16
C GLY A 175 -7.67 14.23 -38.25
N ASP A 176 -8.14 13.50 -39.21
CA ASP A 176 -7.77 12.09 -39.49
C ASP A 176 -8.01 11.07 -38.36
N GLY A 177 -8.96 11.36 -37.44
CA GLY A 177 -9.29 10.44 -36.35
C GLY A 177 -8.28 10.42 -35.20
N ASN A 178 -7.36 11.39 -35.13
CA ASN A 178 -6.40 11.51 -34.03
C ASN A 178 -6.83 12.58 -33.05
N VAL A 179 -6.61 12.32 -31.77
CA VAL A 179 -6.90 13.22 -30.65
C VAL A 179 -5.63 13.46 -29.86
N LEU A 180 -5.24 14.73 -29.72
CA LEU A 180 -4.20 15.15 -28.79
C LEU A 180 -4.84 15.25 -27.40
N LEU A 181 -4.29 14.53 -26.44
CA LEU A 181 -4.74 14.53 -25.06
C LEU A 181 -3.69 15.21 -24.17
N ASP A 182 -4.10 16.25 -23.45
CA ASP A 182 -3.34 16.81 -22.32
C ASP A 182 -3.90 16.22 -21.04
N ILE A 183 -3.13 15.37 -20.37
CA ILE A 183 -3.60 14.54 -19.28
C ILE A 183 -2.82 14.84 -18.01
N LYS A 184 -3.57 15.05 -16.93
CA LYS A 184 -3.06 15.09 -15.57
C LYS A 184 -3.81 14.06 -14.73
N VAL A 185 -3.08 13.10 -14.16
CA VAL A 185 -3.61 12.07 -13.27
C VAL A 185 -2.93 12.19 -11.92
N ASN A 186 -3.72 12.29 -10.86
CA ASN A 186 -3.27 12.19 -9.49
C ASN A 186 -3.97 10.99 -8.84
N ASN A 187 -3.21 10.11 -8.20
CA ASN A 187 -3.75 9.02 -7.40
C ASN A 187 -3.13 9.10 -6.00
N ASP A 188 -3.89 9.68 -5.09
CA ASP A 188 -3.49 9.90 -3.71
C ASP A 188 -4.18 8.85 -2.84
N SER A 189 -3.40 8.05 -2.10
CA SER A 189 -3.92 7.02 -1.20
C SER A 189 -3.40 7.21 0.23
N PRO A 190 -4.25 6.99 1.25
CA PRO A 190 -3.82 7.11 2.63
C PRO A 190 -2.93 5.92 3.03
N ASP A 191 -1.91 6.20 3.81
CA ASP A 191 -1.16 5.15 4.48
C ASP A 191 -1.82 4.83 5.82
N THR A 192 -2.54 3.70 5.87
CA THR A 192 -3.25 3.25 7.06
C THR A 192 -2.36 2.54 8.08
N SER A 193 -1.09 2.31 7.75
CA SER A 193 -0.13 1.65 8.64
C SER A 193 0.46 2.59 9.69
N SER A 194 0.34 3.90 9.47
CA SER A 194 0.86 4.92 10.37
C SER A 194 -0.16 5.28 11.47
N THR A 195 0.29 5.29 12.72
CA THR A 195 -0.47 5.77 13.89
C THR A 195 -0.19 7.24 14.20
N ALA A 196 0.34 8.00 13.28
CA ALA A 196 0.62 9.43 13.43
C ALA A 196 -0.69 10.24 13.50
N ASP A 197 -0.67 11.33 14.27
CA ASP A 197 -1.81 12.24 14.40
C ASP A 197 -2.22 12.87 13.05
N GLU A 198 -1.26 13.05 12.15
CA GLU A 198 -1.48 13.41 10.75
C GLU A 198 -1.18 12.21 9.85
N PRO A 199 -2.18 11.66 9.14
CA PRO A 199 -1.98 10.49 8.29
C PRO A 199 -1.09 10.86 7.07
N PRO A 200 -0.02 10.11 6.80
CA PRO A 200 0.76 10.27 5.59
C PRO A 200 -0.08 9.85 4.37
N ILE A 201 0.12 10.55 3.25
CA ILE A 201 -0.54 10.25 1.97
C ILE A 201 0.51 9.88 0.94
N ASN A 202 0.34 8.71 0.34
CA ASN A 202 1.11 8.30 -0.82
C ASN A 202 0.57 9.02 -2.05
N LYS A 203 1.43 9.75 -2.75
CA LYS A 203 1.07 10.53 -3.94
C LYS A 203 1.68 9.92 -5.19
N MET A 204 0.86 9.79 -6.23
CA MET A 204 1.30 9.48 -7.58
C MET A 204 0.72 10.51 -8.53
N GLU A 205 1.57 11.25 -9.23
CA GLU A 205 1.15 12.26 -10.20
C GLU A 205 1.82 11.98 -11.55
N ILE A 206 1.02 12.00 -12.61
CA ILE A 206 1.47 11.85 -14.00
C ILE A 206 0.91 13.04 -14.79
N ILE A 207 1.79 13.76 -15.46
CA ILE A 207 1.42 14.85 -16.37
C ILE A 207 2.05 14.56 -17.72
N THR A 208 1.24 14.47 -18.77
CA THR A 208 1.74 14.13 -20.10
C THR A 208 0.82 14.65 -21.20
N LYS A 209 1.39 14.78 -22.41
CA LYS A 209 0.66 15.05 -23.65
C LYS A 209 0.94 13.93 -24.63
N LEU A 210 -0.10 13.39 -25.23
CA LEU A 210 0.03 12.29 -26.17
C LEU A 210 -1.00 12.41 -27.30
N LEU A 211 -0.64 11.88 -28.42
CA LEU A 211 -1.53 11.76 -29.60
C LEU A 211 -2.02 10.32 -29.66
N VAL A 212 -3.35 10.14 -29.72
CA VAL A 212 -4.01 8.82 -29.74
C VAL A 212 -4.98 8.78 -30.91
N ALA A 213 -4.99 7.69 -31.64
CA ALA A 213 -6.03 7.45 -32.63
C ALA A 213 -7.34 7.04 -31.95
N ASP A 214 -8.47 7.32 -32.58
CA ASP A 214 -9.78 6.95 -32.07
C ASP A 214 -9.90 5.43 -31.89
N GLY A 215 -10.26 5.01 -30.68
CA GLY A 215 -10.38 3.61 -30.29
C GLY A 215 -9.08 2.92 -29.87
N ASP A 216 -7.93 3.58 -29.93
CA ASP A 216 -6.65 2.99 -29.53
C ASP A 216 -6.41 3.09 -28.00
N ILE A 217 -5.64 2.13 -27.50
CA ILE A 217 -5.19 2.09 -26.10
C ILE A 217 -3.70 2.34 -26.05
N VAL A 218 -3.30 3.37 -25.28
CA VAL A 218 -1.91 3.77 -25.11
C VAL A 218 -1.51 3.65 -23.66
N VAL A 219 -0.34 3.07 -23.39
CA VAL A 219 0.26 3.04 -22.06
C VAL A 219 1.00 4.36 -21.81
N ILE A 220 0.52 5.14 -20.86
CA ILE A 220 1.06 6.45 -20.54
C ILE A 220 2.35 6.35 -19.71
N GLY A 221 2.41 5.37 -18.81
CA GLY A 221 3.56 5.19 -17.94
C GLY A 221 3.26 4.27 -16.76
N GLY A 222 4.20 4.16 -15.86
CA GLY A 222 4.05 3.39 -14.63
C GLY A 222 5.26 3.56 -13.71
N ILE A 223 5.06 3.28 -12.44
CA ILE A 223 6.10 3.34 -11.40
C ILE A 223 6.21 1.94 -10.79
N LYS A 224 7.42 1.39 -10.80
CA LYS A 224 7.73 0.15 -10.06
C LYS A 224 8.62 0.51 -8.87
N LYS A 225 8.10 0.29 -7.67
CA LYS A 225 8.89 0.39 -6.44
C LYS A 225 9.24 -1.02 -5.95
N ASN A 226 10.52 -1.27 -5.68
CA ASN A 226 10.97 -2.51 -5.07
C ASN A 226 11.67 -2.15 -3.76
N GLN A 227 11.20 -2.72 -2.66
CA GLN A 227 11.80 -2.53 -1.33
C GLN A 227 12.16 -3.90 -0.77
N VAL A 228 13.45 -4.10 -0.49
CA VAL A 228 13.95 -5.31 0.15
C VAL A 228 14.50 -4.93 1.52
N SER A 229 14.00 -5.58 2.56
CA SER A 229 14.49 -5.43 3.93
C SER A 229 15.02 -6.78 4.41
N ASP A 230 16.31 -6.84 4.74
CA ASP A 230 16.95 -8.02 5.32
C ASP A 230 17.37 -7.68 6.77
N SER A 231 16.76 -8.36 7.73
CA SER A 231 17.03 -8.18 9.16
C SER A 231 17.61 -9.47 9.73
N LYS A 232 18.85 -9.43 10.18
CA LYS A 232 19.53 -10.52 10.86
C LYS A 232 19.78 -10.16 12.32
N ASN A 233 19.15 -10.89 13.22
CA ASN A 233 19.45 -10.82 14.65
C ASN A 233 20.53 -11.88 14.97
N GLN A 234 21.67 -11.43 15.42
CA GLN A 234 22.76 -12.26 15.93
C GLN A 234 22.85 -12.14 17.44
#